data_5b721fcb6bc2b075b7f4e36b14020c7c
#
_entry.id   5b721fcb6bc2b075b7f4e36b14020c7c
#
_cell.length_a   1.000
_cell.length_b   1.000
_cell.length_c   1.000
_cell.angle_alpha   90.00
_cell.angle_beta   90.00
_cell.angle_gamma   90.00
#
_symmetry.space_group_name_H-M   'P 1'
#
loop_
_entity.id
_entity.type
_entity.pdbx_description
1 polymer ?
#
loop_
_entity_poly.entity_id
_entity_poly.type
_entity_poly.pdbx_seq_one_letter_code
_entity_poly.pdbx_strand_id
1 'polypeptide(L)'
;MGVYISFNTSSQFGAVTNYIIDYLTTFKWTYHLIYIPFILSILYYIHLKNETYNRINLNKKYLLLIPITLILSLTYYCTLKFDFMQNKYQTKSNISLFKNPSVPTIAVHEFGPVVFGIIDLKTFLFPTDENIDISISNDNTVEVNSKREVSPVLSELSTKDEGEYNLLNSYFANNEVTDYNSYTGKFKGKNVVVILMESVNEGIINEEYFPNFYKLYSEGWHWTNNYSPRNSCATGNNEFSLMTGLYSIYNTCTSNTYKDNTYFESIFGLFNNAGYTTRSFHDYTEWYYYRNTIHSNMYSEKYLDIDDLNMSIKGIYGEWPSDEVFFTNVFDNLLNTDYNTPFMAFLTTVTTHQPYITKSEYGDLYKEEFMSKGYSAPVSRYFSKLKVLDNALGIMINSLKEKGILDDTVIVLTADHYPYGLKDSYLSEFINHDLEDYESERTPFVIYNPELESTEYTEYTSYINIIPTLANLMGIKYDPRLYMGTDILSETYNSRVVFADGSWKNEIAYYNASNSSIKYYTNEEYTVEEIQEINEKINMKLSLSTSAIKTNYFSYLENKINEYNNTELE
;
A
#
# COMPACT_ATOMS: atom_id res chain seq x y z
N MET A 1 -4.46 -15.69 -0.46
CA MET A 1 -4.46 -14.54 0.48
C MET A 1 -3.37 -14.79 1.51
N GLY A 2 -2.34 -13.95 1.56
CA GLY A 2 -1.27 -14.00 2.55
C GLY A 2 -1.42 -12.99 3.69
N VAL A 3 -2.59 -12.34 3.82
CA VAL A 3 -2.85 -11.34 4.85
C VAL A 3 -3.85 -11.90 5.86
N TYR A 4 -3.48 -11.87 7.13
CA TYR A 4 -4.38 -12.24 8.22
C TYR A 4 -5.23 -11.05 8.62
N ILE A 5 -6.55 -11.26 8.72
CA ILE A 5 -7.49 -10.21 9.13
C ILE A 5 -7.31 -9.96 10.64
N SER A 6 -7.01 -8.73 10.99
CA SER A 6 -6.93 -8.22 12.36
C SER A 6 -8.25 -7.57 12.77
N PHE A 7 -8.59 -7.58 14.07
CA PHE A 7 -9.73 -6.82 14.61
C PHE A 7 -9.55 -5.32 14.38
N ASN A 8 -8.32 -4.83 14.25
CA ASN A 8 -8.02 -3.43 13.92
C ASN A 8 -8.49 -3.01 12.50
N THR A 9 -8.76 -3.97 11.61
CA THR A 9 -9.34 -3.71 10.28
C THR A 9 -10.87 -3.80 10.26
N SER A 10 -11.52 -3.91 11.41
CA SER A 10 -12.99 -4.09 11.54
C SER A 10 -13.82 -2.94 10.95
N SER A 11 -13.26 -1.76 10.76
CA SER A 11 -13.91 -0.65 10.04
C SER A 11 -14.32 -0.99 8.61
N GLN A 12 -13.76 -2.05 8.02
CA GLN A 12 -14.10 -2.54 6.68
C GLN A 12 -15.23 -3.58 6.64
N PHE A 13 -15.74 -4.04 7.79
CA PHE A 13 -16.77 -5.09 7.82
C PHE A 13 -18.03 -4.72 7.04
N GLY A 14 -18.37 -3.44 6.92
CA GLY A 14 -19.50 -2.98 6.10
C GLY A 14 -19.33 -3.28 4.60
N ALA A 15 -18.13 -3.19 4.07
CA ALA A 15 -17.82 -3.51 2.69
C ALA A 15 -17.80 -5.03 2.42
N VAL A 16 -17.40 -5.82 3.42
CA VAL A 16 -17.31 -7.30 3.32
C VAL A 16 -18.67 -7.95 3.11
N THR A 17 -19.77 -7.35 3.62
CA THR A 17 -21.10 -7.94 3.50
C THR A 17 -21.56 -8.12 2.05
N ASN A 18 -21.13 -7.25 1.14
CA ASN A 18 -21.47 -7.31 -0.28
C ASN A 18 -20.74 -8.47 -1.01
N TYR A 19 -19.66 -9.00 -0.43
CA TYR A 19 -18.82 -10.04 -1.02
C TYR A 19 -18.81 -11.34 -0.21
N ILE A 20 -19.77 -11.55 0.70
CA ILE A 20 -19.84 -12.74 1.56
C ILE A 20 -19.83 -14.03 0.72
N ILE A 21 -20.51 -14.05 -0.43
CA ILE A 21 -20.60 -15.25 -1.29
C ILE A 21 -19.22 -15.56 -1.89
N ASP A 22 -18.50 -14.55 -2.37
CA ASP A 22 -17.16 -14.72 -2.93
C ASP A 22 -16.18 -15.16 -1.83
N TYR A 23 -16.30 -14.60 -0.64
CA TYR A 23 -15.54 -15.04 0.54
C TYR A 23 -15.80 -16.51 0.88
N LEU A 24 -17.05 -16.93 0.93
CA LEU A 24 -17.44 -18.31 1.24
C LEU A 24 -16.95 -19.31 0.19
N THR A 25 -16.91 -18.91 -1.09
CA THR A 25 -16.42 -19.77 -2.18
C THR A 25 -14.91 -19.92 -2.22
N THR A 26 -14.16 -18.94 -1.68
CA THR A 26 -12.70 -19.00 -1.55
C THR A 26 -12.23 -19.75 -0.32
N PHE A 27 -13.11 -19.98 0.67
CA PHE A 27 -12.76 -20.72 1.89
C PHE A 27 -12.47 -22.19 1.56
N LYS A 28 -11.24 -22.64 1.86
CA LYS A 28 -10.91 -24.08 1.85
C LYS A 28 -11.73 -24.76 2.95
N TRP A 29 -12.40 -25.87 2.64
CA TRP A 29 -13.19 -26.63 3.62
C TRP A 29 -12.39 -27.01 4.87
N THR A 30 -11.04 -27.15 4.74
CA THR A 30 -10.13 -27.42 5.85
C THR A 30 -10.13 -26.33 6.93
N TYR A 31 -10.50 -25.09 6.61
CA TYR A 31 -10.61 -24.02 7.61
C TYR A 31 -11.76 -24.26 8.57
N HIS A 32 -12.78 -25.00 8.17
CA HIS A 32 -13.90 -25.37 9.04
C HIS A 32 -13.49 -26.37 10.12
N LEU A 33 -12.36 -27.07 9.96
CA LEU A 33 -11.83 -27.98 10.99
C LEU A 33 -11.49 -27.23 12.30
N ILE A 34 -11.20 -25.93 12.25
CA ILE A 34 -10.94 -25.11 13.44
C ILE A 34 -12.18 -25.02 14.37
N TYR A 35 -13.39 -25.21 13.83
CA TYR A 35 -14.62 -25.19 14.61
C TYR A 35 -14.93 -26.53 15.28
N ILE A 36 -14.26 -27.62 14.87
CA ILE A 36 -14.54 -28.96 15.43
C ILE A 36 -14.36 -29.00 16.95
N PRO A 37 -13.24 -28.52 17.53
CA PRO A 37 -13.09 -28.51 19.00
C PRO A 37 -14.19 -27.71 19.70
N PHE A 38 -14.62 -26.61 19.11
CA PHE A 38 -15.70 -25.77 19.66
C PHE A 38 -17.05 -26.48 19.59
N ILE A 39 -17.38 -27.09 18.43
CA ILE A 39 -18.60 -27.88 18.25
C ILE A 39 -18.63 -29.07 19.21
N LEU A 40 -17.49 -29.79 19.33
CA LEU A 40 -17.38 -30.90 20.26
C LEU A 40 -17.54 -30.46 21.72
N SER A 41 -17.02 -29.29 22.08
CA SER A 41 -17.19 -28.70 23.41
C SER A 41 -18.66 -28.35 23.70
N ILE A 42 -19.38 -27.80 22.73
CA ILE A 42 -20.83 -27.53 22.86
C ILE A 42 -21.62 -28.83 22.99
N LEU A 43 -21.35 -29.80 22.13
CA LEU A 43 -22.02 -31.11 22.16
C LEU A 43 -21.76 -31.83 23.50
N TYR A 44 -20.52 -31.78 23.98
CA TYR A 44 -20.14 -32.30 25.29
C TYR A 44 -20.86 -31.57 26.44
N TYR A 45 -20.96 -30.23 26.36
CA TYR A 45 -21.73 -29.44 27.34
C TYR A 45 -23.21 -29.80 27.33
N ILE A 46 -23.83 -29.97 26.14
CA ILE A 46 -25.23 -30.38 26.01
C ILE A 46 -25.43 -31.80 26.56
N HIS A 47 -24.50 -32.71 26.30
CA HIS A 47 -24.50 -34.06 26.83
C HIS A 47 -24.44 -34.04 28.37
N LEU A 48 -23.54 -33.29 28.95
CA LEU A 48 -23.43 -33.11 30.41
C LEU A 48 -24.67 -32.47 31.04
N LYS A 49 -25.35 -31.56 30.34
CA LYS A 49 -26.58 -30.92 30.80
C LYS A 49 -27.77 -31.88 30.86
N ASN A 50 -27.77 -32.90 30.00
CA ASN A 50 -28.81 -33.92 29.97
C ASN A 50 -28.60 -35.04 30.98
N GLU A 51 -27.37 -35.22 31.48
CA GLU A 51 -27.11 -36.07 32.64
C GLU A 51 -27.36 -35.25 33.91
N THR A 52 -28.31 -35.66 34.75
CA THR A 52 -28.70 -35.03 36.01
C THR A 52 -27.47 -34.56 36.78
N TYR A 53 -27.40 -33.27 37.03
CA TYR A 53 -26.34 -32.55 37.70
C TYR A 53 -26.08 -33.17 39.09
N ASN A 54 -25.29 -34.22 39.15
CA ASN A 54 -24.57 -34.54 40.39
C ASN A 54 -23.51 -33.45 40.52
N ARG A 55 -23.64 -32.65 41.60
CA ARG A 55 -22.69 -31.59 41.97
C ARG A 55 -21.29 -32.08 41.64
N ILE A 56 -20.59 -31.39 40.73
CA ILE A 56 -19.18 -31.62 40.47
C ILE A 56 -18.49 -31.44 41.81
N ASN A 57 -18.24 -32.54 42.47
CA ASN A 57 -17.38 -32.58 43.64
C ASN A 57 -15.99 -32.31 43.08
N LEU A 58 -15.57 -31.05 43.11
CA LEU A 58 -14.24 -30.62 42.68
C LEU A 58 -13.24 -31.37 43.56
N ASN A 59 -12.87 -32.56 43.08
CA ASN A 59 -11.87 -33.38 43.73
C ASN A 59 -10.62 -32.49 43.87
N LYS A 60 -10.07 -32.38 45.08
CA LYS A 60 -8.87 -31.56 45.39
C LYS A 60 -7.74 -31.75 44.38
N LYS A 61 -7.72 -32.89 43.66
CA LYS A 61 -6.79 -33.18 42.56
C LYS A 61 -6.91 -32.20 41.35
N TYR A 62 -8.12 -31.66 41.06
CA TYR A 62 -8.30 -30.68 40.00
C TYR A 62 -7.81 -29.28 40.37
N LEU A 63 -7.72 -28.97 41.67
CA LEU A 63 -7.10 -27.73 42.16
C LEU A 63 -5.60 -27.68 41.85
N LEU A 64 -4.94 -28.81 41.63
CA LEU A 64 -3.55 -28.89 41.22
C LEU A 64 -3.36 -28.48 39.73
N LEU A 65 -4.40 -28.53 38.89
CA LEU A 65 -4.31 -28.09 37.51
C LEU A 65 -4.11 -26.57 37.40
N ILE A 66 -4.67 -25.79 38.33
CA ILE A 66 -4.52 -24.33 38.32
C ILE A 66 -3.05 -23.90 38.45
N PRO A 67 -2.29 -24.33 39.49
CA PRO A 67 -0.88 -23.95 39.58
C PRO A 67 -0.04 -24.54 38.42
N ILE A 68 -0.39 -25.74 37.92
CA ILE A 68 0.31 -26.32 36.76
C ILE A 68 0.10 -25.45 35.52
N THR A 69 -1.14 -25.04 35.21
CA THR A 69 -1.41 -24.15 34.06
C THR A 69 -0.76 -22.79 34.25
N LEU A 70 -0.75 -22.23 35.45
CA LEU A 70 -0.06 -20.98 35.76
C LEU A 70 1.47 -21.09 35.53
N ILE A 71 2.08 -22.18 36.01
CA ILE A 71 3.51 -22.44 35.83
C ILE A 71 3.83 -22.59 34.32
N LEU A 72 3.03 -23.38 33.58
CA LEU A 72 3.21 -23.57 32.16
C LEU A 72 3.08 -22.24 31.37
N SER A 73 2.06 -21.43 31.72
CA SER A 73 1.85 -20.12 31.12
C SER A 73 3.00 -19.16 31.42
N LEU A 74 3.48 -19.16 32.69
CA LEU A 74 4.63 -18.36 33.08
C LEU A 74 5.91 -18.81 32.39
N THR A 75 6.14 -20.13 32.30
CA THR A 75 7.28 -20.69 31.57
C THR A 75 7.24 -20.29 30.10
N TYR A 76 6.09 -20.44 29.43
CA TYR A 76 5.89 -20.01 28.07
C TYR A 76 6.19 -18.52 27.91
N TYR A 77 5.62 -17.65 28.76
CA TYR A 77 5.90 -16.21 28.71
C TYR A 77 7.38 -15.88 28.91
N CYS A 78 8.06 -16.62 29.80
CA CYS A 78 9.50 -16.45 29.99
C CYS A 78 10.31 -16.87 28.75
N THR A 79 9.91 -17.94 28.04
CA THR A 79 10.62 -18.39 26.83
C THR A 79 10.56 -17.35 25.71
N LEU A 80 9.51 -16.52 25.65
CA LEU A 80 9.40 -15.44 24.67
C LEU A 80 10.48 -14.35 24.80
N LYS A 81 11.21 -14.33 25.95
CA LYS A 81 12.29 -13.38 26.22
C LYS A 81 13.68 -13.90 25.87
N PHE A 82 13.80 -15.17 25.52
CA PHE A 82 15.11 -15.76 25.26
C PHE A 82 15.51 -15.56 23.78
N ASP A 83 16.52 -14.73 23.53
CA ASP A 83 17.01 -14.40 22.19
C ASP A 83 17.50 -15.63 21.41
N PHE A 84 18.04 -16.66 22.10
CA PHE A 84 18.47 -17.90 21.45
C PHE A 84 17.33 -18.74 20.86
N MET A 85 16.08 -18.44 21.21
CA MET A 85 14.88 -19.08 20.64
C MET A 85 14.32 -18.31 19.42
N GLN A 86 14.90 -17.16 19.11
CA GLN A 86 14.51 -16.35 17.96
C GLN A 86 15.33 -16.75 16.72
N ASN A 87 14.72 -16.64 15.56
CA ASN A 87 15.47 -16.79 14.31
C ASN A 87 16.47 -15.63 14.17
N LYS A 88 17.70 -15.94 13.72
CA LYS A 88 18.78 -14.97 13.55
C LYS A 88 18.46 -13.78 12.62
N TYR A 89 17.46 -13.96 11.75
CA TYR A 89 17.01 -12.93 10.82
C TYR A 89 15.71 -12.25 11.26
N GLN A 90 15.15 -12.65 12.42
CA GLN A 90 13.87 -12.13 12.89
C GLN A 90 13.99 -10.64 13.26
N THR A 91 13.06 -9.85 12.73
CA THR A 91 13.09 -8.39 12.85
C THR A 91 12.42 -7.86 14.11
N LYS A 92 11.39 -8.56 14.62
CA LYS A 92 10.68 -8.17 15.85
C LYS A 92 10.81 -9.28 16.89
N SER A 93 11.12 -8.90 18.12
CA SER A 93 11.23 -9.88 19.22
C SER A 93 9.88 -10.53 19.51
N ASN A 94 9.90 -11.82 19.89
CA ASN A 94 8.69 -12.56 20.24
C ASN A 94 7.91 -11.90 21.38
N ILE A 95 8.59 -11.30 22.35
CA ILE A 95 7.93 -10.58 23.45
C ILE A 95 7.23 -9.29 22.98
N SER A 96 7.81 -8.56 22.01
CA SER A 96 7.18 -7.40 21.42
C SER A 96 5.92 -7.79 20.66
N LEU A 97 6.01 -8.79 19.78
CA LEU A 97 4.86 -9.33 19.02
C LEU A 97 3.75 -9.89 19.93
N PHE A 98 4.12 -10.49 21.08
CA PHE A 98 3.15 -11.00 22.06
C PHE A 98 2.42 -9.86 22.80
N LYS A 99 3.07 -8.72 22.96
CA LYS A 99 2.44 -7.53 23.57
C LYS A 99 1.55 -6.80 22.57
N ASN A 100 2.06 -6.61 21.35
CA ASN A 100 1.38 -5.93 20.26
C ASN A 100 1.66 -6.66 18.93
N PRO A 101 0.69 -7.39 18.35
CA PRO A 101 0.84 -8.13 17.10
C PRO A 101 0.75 -7.19 15.88
N SER A 102 1.59 -6.15 15.84
CA SER A 102 1.59 -5.11 14.79
C SER A 102 1.82 -5.66 13.39
N VAL A 103 2.45 -6.84 13.27
CA VAL A 103 2.62 -7.58 12.03
C VAL A 103 1.95 -8.95 12.15
N PRO A 104 0.66 -9.06 11.75
CA PRO A 104 -0.14 -10.27 11.89
C PRO A 104 0.50 -11.54 11.31
N THR A 105 1.16 -11.43 10.16
CA THR A 105 1.80 -12.58 9.49
C THR A 105 2.89 -13.21 10.36
N ILE A 106 3.77 -12.39 10.94
CA ILE A 106 4.83 -12.86 11.84
C ILE A 106 4.22 -13.41 13.13
N ALA A 107 3.26 -12.69 13.73
CA ALA A 107 2.62 -13.10 14.98
C ALA A 107 1.86 -14.44 14.84
N VAL A 108 1.21 -14.69 13.71
CA VAL A 108 0.56 -15.98 13.44
C VAL A 108 1.58 -17.10 13.23
N HIS A 109 2.70 -16.81 12.56
CA HIS A 109 3.77 -17.79 12.37
C HIS A 109 4.37 -18.21 13.73
N GLU A 110 4.66 -17.25 14.62
CA GLU A 110 5.31 -17.50 15.91
C GLU A 110 4.36 -18.12 16.96
N PHE A 111 3.11 -17.68 17.01
CA PHE A 111 2.17 -18.05 18.09
C PHE A 111 1.03 -18.94 17.63
N GLY A 112 0.84 -19.09 16.33
CA GLY A 112 -0.32 -19.73 15.73
C GLY A 112 -1.58 -18.84 15.75
N PRO A 113 -2.60 -19.19 14.93
CA PRO A 113 -3.76 -18.33 14.70
C PRO A 113 -4.64 -18.11 15.94
N VAL A 114 -4.69 -19.08 16.86
CA VAL A 114 -5.53 -18.98 18.06
C VAL A 114 -4.95 -17.98 19.06
N VAL A 115 -3.65 -18.09 19.34
CA VAL A 115 -2.97 -17.16 20.28
C VAL A 115 -2.94 -15.76 19.68
N PHE A 116 -2.63 -15.65 18.39
CA PHE A 116 -2.72 -14.38 17.66
C PHE A 116 -4.10 -13.75 17.83
N GLY A 117 -5.20 -14.46 17.55
CA GLY A 117 -6.55 -13.92 17.65
C GLY A 117 -6.91 -13.42 19.07
N ILE A 118 -6.40 -14.08 20.12
CA ILE A 118 -6.59 -13.63 21.51
C ILE A 118 -5.81 -12.33 21.77
N ILE A 119 -4.57 -12.26 21.33
CA ILE A 119 -3.71 -11.08 21.51
C ILE A 119 -4.25 -9.89 20.71
N ASP A 120 -4.64 -10.13 19.48
CA ASP A 120 -5.19 -9.11 18.58
C ASP A 120 -6.51 -8.53 19.12
N LEU A 121 -7.43 -9.39 19.59
CA LEU A 121 -8.64 -8.94 20.28
C LEU A 121 -8.31 -8.13 21.55
N LYS A 122 -7.32 -8.57 22.34
CA LYS A 122 -6.87 -7.82 23.52
C LYS A 122 -6.37 -6.43 23.13
N THR A 123 -5.52 -6.31 22.14
CA THR A 123 -4.97 -5.02 21.70
C THR A 123 -6.03 -4.13 21.07
N PHE A 124 -7.02 -4.70 20.40
CA PHE A 124 -8.18 -3.97 19.90
C PHE A 124 -9.03 -3.38 21.03
N LEU A 125 -9.32 -4.17 22.09
CA LEU A 125 -10.13 -3.72 23.24
C LEU A 125 -9.37 -2.80 24.20
N PHE A 126 -8.06 -2.97 24.29
CA PHE A 126 -7.16 -2.26 25.20
C PHE A 126 -5.91 -1.82 24.42
N PRO A 127 -6.02 -0.77 23.58
CA PRO A 127 -4.89 -0.26 22.83
C PRO A 127 -3.72 0.08 23.76
N THR A 128 -2.53 -0.37 23.39
CA THR A 128 -1.28 -0.02 24.07
C THR A 128 -0.45 0.81 23.12
N ASP A 129 0.09 1.93 23.60
CA ASP A 129 1.05 2.70 22.86
C ASP A 129 2.28 1.85 22.57
N GLU A 130 2.68 1.78 21.31
CA GLU A 130 3.93 1.14 20.93
C GLU A 130 5.05 2.11 21.30
N ASN A 131 5.79 1.81 22.37
CA ASN A 131 7.06 2.48 22.58
C ASN A 131 7.99 2.02 21.45
N ILE A 132 8.28 2.93 20.54
CA ILE A 132 9.24 2.70 19.47
C ILE A 132 10.62 2.80 20.13
N ASP A 133 11.14 1.64 20.52
CA ASP A 133 12.47 1.53 21.12
C ASP A 133 13.52 1.50 20.00
N ILE A 134 13.67 2.63 19.32
CA ILE A 134 14.66 2.82 18.24
C ILE A 134 15.71 3.78 18.78
N SER A 135 16.94 3.31 18.93
CA SER A 135 18.10 4.17 19.09
C SER A 135 18.62 4.58 17.71
N ILE A 136 18.37 5.82 17.30
CA ILE A 136 19.09 6.39 16.16
C ILE A 136 20.51 6.65 16.65
N SER A 137 21.50 5.93 16.10
CA SER A 137 22.89 6.27 16.36
C SER A 137 23.18 7.62 15.68
N ASN A 138 23.43 8.63 16.48
CA ASN A 138 23.79 9.98 16.00
C ASN A 138 25.18 10.05 15.31
N ASP A 139 25.81 8.89 15.05
CA ASP A 139 27.17 8.84 14.52
C ASP A 139 27.29 9.09 13.01
N ASN A 140 26.18 9.20 12.31
CA ASN A 140 26.19 9.55 10.89
C ASN A 140 25.55 10.93 10.68
N THR A 141 26.33 11.99 10.96
CA THR A 141 26.12 13.24 10.21
C THR A 141 26.47 12.92 8.76
N VAL A 142 25.43 12.59 7.97
CA VAL A 142 25.58 12.47 6.53
C VAL A 142 26.05 13.84 6.06
N GLU A 143 27.32 13.95 5.62
CA GLU A 143 27.75 15.15 4.91
C GLU A 143 26.84 15.27 3.68
N VAL A 144 25.93 16.25 3.74
CA VAL A 144 25.02 16.54 2.63
C VAL A 144 25.87 17.20 1.54
N ASN A 145 26.47 16.39 0.69
CA ASN A 145 27.16 16.85 -0.52
C ASN A 145 26.18 17.15 -1.68
N SER A 146 24.88 17.20 -1.39
CA SER A 146 23.86 17.48 -2.37
C SER A 146 23.77 18.99 -2.67
N LYS A 147 23.58 19.32 -3.95
CA LYS A 147 23.27 20.68 -4.40
C LYS A 147 21.80 21.05 -4.17
N ARG A 148 20.96 20.10 -3.74
CA ARG A 148 19.55 20.33 -3.49
C ARG A 148 19.37 21.12 -2.19
N GLU A 149 18.62 22.21 -2.28
CA GLU A 149 18.26 22.99 -1.10
C GLU A 149 17.29 22.20 -0.22
N VAL A 150 17.59 22.11 1.06
CA VAL A 150 16.76 21.45 2.09
C VAL A 150 16.36 22.45 3.16
N SER A 151 15.23 22.22 3.83
CA SER A 151 14.75 23.12 4.88
C SER A 151 15.71 23.16 6.08
N PRO A 152 16.15 24.33 6.54
CA PRO A 152 16.97 24.46 7.76
C PRO A 152 16.20 24.10 9.04
N VAL A 153 14.86 24.17 9.00
CA VAL A 153 13.98 23.93 10.15
C VAL A 153 14.17 22.55 10.75
N LEU A 154 14.30 21.50 9.93
CA LEU A 154 14.54 20.15 10.43
C LEU A 154 15.86 20.03 11.20
N SER A 155 16.92 20.65 10.72
CA SER A 155 18.21 20.65 11.40
C SER A 155 18.14 21.38 12.75
N GLU A 156 17.38 22.46 12.82
CA GLU A 156 17.14 23.20 14.06
C GLU A 156 16.30 22.38 15.06
N LEU A 157 15.19 21.77 14.60
CA LEU A 157 14.30 20.95 15.42
C LEU A 157 14.99 19.69 15.96
N SER A 158 15.94 19.11 15.22
CA SER A 158 16.69 17.93 15.67
C SER A 158 17.57 18.17 16.88
N THR A 159 17.90 19.45 17.18
CA THR A 159 18.71 19.85 18.34
C THR A 159 17.89 20.34 19.53
N LYS A 160 16.58 20.45 19.38
CA LYS A 160 15.66 20.94 20.43
C LYS A 160 14.91 19.77 21.06
N ASP A 161 14.44 19.99 22.30
CA ASP A 161 13.51 19.07 22.95
C ASP A 161 12.07 19.45 22.59
N GLU A 162 11.49 18.72 21.65
CA GLU A 162 10.11 18.86 21.16
C GLU A 162 9.24 17.66 21.61
N GLY A 163 9.66 16.96 22.68
CA GLY A 163 8.91 15.88 23.30
C GLY A 163 8.73 14.66 22.38
N GLU A 164 7.49 14.28 22.08
CA GLU A 164 7.19 13.10 21.26
C GLU A 164 7.71 13.18 19.81
N TYR A 165 8.05 14.37 19.32
CA TYR A 165 8.56 14.59 17.96
C TYR A 165 10.09 14.45 17.84
N ASN A 166 10.83 14.35 18.95
CA ASN A 166 12.29 14.33 18.94
C ASN A 166 12.88 13.26 18.01
N LEU A 167 12.33 12.03 18.09
CA LEU A 167 12.79 10.92 17.27
C LEU A 167 12.55 11.18 15.77
N LEU A 168 11.37 11.71 15.40
CA LEU A 168 11.03 12.03 14.02
C LEU A 168 11.85 13.21 13.49
N ASN A 169 12.02 14.27 14.29
CA ASN A 169 12.88 15.40 13.95
C ASN A 169 14.31 14.94 13.67
N SER A 170 14.87 14.09 14.55
CA SER A 170 16.20 13.54 14.35
C SER A 170 16.29 12.67 13.10
N TYR A 171 15.32 11.81 12.87
CA TYR A 171 15.30 10.94 11.69
C TYR A 171 15.24 11.75 10.39
N PHE A 172 14.24 12.62 10.25
CA PHE A 172 14.04 13.37 9.02
C PHE A 172 15.18 14.38 8.76
N ALA A 173 15.78 14.94 9.82
CA ALA A 173 16.95 15.81 9.67
C ALA A 173 18.17 15.07 9.07
N ASN A 174 18.34 13.79 9.39
CA ASN A 174 19.48 12.96 8.97
C ASN A 174 19.12 11.97 7.85
N ASN A 175 17.90 12.04 7.27
CA ASN A 175 17.53 11.20 6.15
C ASN A 175 18.30 11.57 4.87
N GLU A 176 18.39 10.64 3.93
CA GLU A 176 19.13 10.82 2.68
C GLU A 176 18.61 12.01 1.85
N VAL A 177 19.52 12.78 1.29
CA VAL A 177 19.22 13.84 0.33
C VAL A 177 19.72 13.42 -1.05
N THR A 178 18.82 12.99 -1.92
CA THR A 178 19.15 12.71 -3.32
C THR A 178 19.49 14.00 -4.06
N ASP A 179 20.57 13.98 -4.85
CA ASP A 179 20.99 15.15 -5.63
C ASP A 179 20.15 15.29 -6.92
N TYR A 180 20.33 16.41 -7.61
CA TYR A 180 19.87 16.59 -8.98
C TYR A 180 20.59 15.61 -9.91
N ASN A 181 19.88 15.12 -10.92
CA ASN A 181 20.42 14.22 -11.93
C ASN A 181 20.10 14.71 -13.36
N SER A 182 20.51 13.98 -14.38
CA SER A 182 20.31 14.34 -15.79
C SER A 182 18.84 14.48 -16.22
N TYR A 183 17.92 13.94 -15.41
CA TYR A 183 16.47 13.98 -15.66
C TYR A 183 15.76 15.12 -14.92
N THR A 184 16.45 15.84 -14.05
CA THR A 184 15.85 16.93 -13.25
C THR A 184 15.21 17.98 -14.14
N GLY A 185 13.90 18.19 -14.00
CA GLY A 185 13.15 19.18 -14.75
C GLY A 185 12.86 18.80 -16.21
N LYS A 186 13.05 17.54 -16.60
CA LYS A 186 12.79 17.05 -17.97
C LYS A 186 11.38 17.41 -18.46
N PHE A 187 10.39 17.40 -17.57
CA PHE A 187 8.99 17.71 -17.88
C PHE A 187 8.49 19.01 -17.22
N LYS A 188 9.40 19.90 -16.86
CA LYS A 188 9.03 21.15 -16.19
C LYS A 188 7.96 21.92 -16.97
N GLY A 189 6.85 22.24 -16.29
CA GLY A 189 5.75 23.02 -16.84
C GLY A 189 4.72 22.23 -17.66
N LYS A 190 4.93 20.92 -17.89
CA LYS A 190 3.93 20.06 -18.53
C LYS A 190 2.81 19.71 -17.54
N ASN A 191 1.60 19.44 -18.04
CA ASN A 191 0.51 18.87 -17.27
C ASN A 191 0.86 17.44 -16.79
N VAL A 192 0.20 16.98 -15.73
CA VAL A 192 0.38 15.63 -15.22
C VAL A 192 -0.98 14.95 -15.02
N VAL A 193 -1.09 13.71 -15.47
CA VAL A 193 -2.22 12.82 -15.19
C VAL A 193 -1.68 11.57 -14.53
N VAL A 194 -2.01 11.35 -13.26
CA VAL A 194 -1.66 10.15 -12.50
C VAL A 194 -2.88 9.25 -12.43
N ILE A 195 -2.75 8.01 -12.85
CA ILE A 195 -3.84 7.02 -12.84
C ILE A 195 -3.44 5.87 -11.93
N LEU A 196 -4.18 5.71 -10.84
CA LEU A 196 -4.13 4.55 -9.97
C LEU A 196 -5.19 3.56 -10.46
N MET A 197 -4.74 2.53 -11.17
CA MET A 197 -5.60 1.51 -11.76
C MET A 197 -6.00 0.48 -10.71
N GLU A 198 -7.27 0.20 -10.57
CA GLU A 198 -7.78 -0.84 -9.68
C GLU A 198 -7.34 -2.23 -10.15
N SER A 199 -6.78 -3.05 -9.25
CA SER A 199 -6.56 -4.50 -9.43
C SER A 199 -5.81 -4.91 -10.72
N VAL A 200 -4.73 -4.22 -11.11
CA VAL A 200 -3.99 -4.54 -12.34
C VAL A 200 -2.63 -5.19 -12.03
N ASN A 201 -2.42 -6.41 -12.55
CA ASN A 201 -1.13 -7.11 -12.49
C ASN A 201 -0.33 -6.89 -13.78
N GLU A 202 1.00 -6.80 -13.68
CA GLU A 202 1.87 -6.59 -14.83
C GLU A 202 1.77 -7.70 -15.89
N GLY A 203 1.41 -8.93 -15.51
CA GLY A 203 1.24 -10.06 -16.44
C GLY A 203 0.16 -9.87 -17.51
N ILE A 204 -0.61 -8.78 -17.46
CA ILE A 204 -1.64 -8.46 -18.47
C ILE A 204 -1.08 -7.82 -19.75
N ILE A 205 0.22 -7.50 -19.81
CA ILE A 205 0.81 -6.76 -20.93
C ILE A 205 0.66 -7.58 -22.22
N ASN A 206 -0.26 -7.13 -23.09
CA ASN A 206 -0.59 -7.81 -24.33
C ASN A 206 -1.17 -6.81 -25.36
N GLU A 207 -0.51 -6.64 -26.49
CA GLU A 207 -0.89 -5.70 -27.54
C GLU A 207 -2.25 -6.04 -28.18
N GLU A 208 -2.53 -7.34 -28.39
CA GLU A 208 -3.78 -7.78 -29.02
C GLU A 208 -5.00 -7.51 -28.15
N TYR A 209 -4.85 -7.67 -26.80
CA TYR A 209 -5.97 -7.59 -25.87
C TYR A 209 -6.21 -6.19 -25.33
N PHE A 210 -5.11 -5.47 -25.05
CA PHE A 210 -5.12 -4.17 -24.38
C PHE A 210 -4.21 -3.16 -25.13
N PRO A 211 -4.57 -2.77 -26.36
CA PRO A 211 -3.69 -1.99 -27.26
C PRO A 211 -3.36 -0.59 -26.73
N ASN A 212 -4.28 0.07 -26.02
CA ASN A 212 -4.04 1.41 -25.47
C ASN A 212 -3.08 1.37 -24.28
N PHE A 213 -3.24 0.41 -23.39
CA PHE A 213 -2.32 0.17 -22.30
C PHE A 213 -0.94 -0.24 -22.83
N TYR A 214 -0.90 -1.19 -23.78
CA TYR A 214 0.34 -1.65 -24.39
C TYR A 214 1.10 -0.50 -25.06
N LYS A 215 0.39 0.41 -25.74
CA LYS A 215 1.00 1.59 -26.31
C LYS A 215 1.71 2.46 -25.28
N LEU A 216 1.02 2.82 -24.20
CA LEU A 216 1.60 3.63 -23.13
C LEU A 216 2.80 2.93 -22.47
N TYR A 217 2.71 1.61 -22.28
CA TYR A 217 3.77 0.80 -21.70
C TYR A 217 4.98 0.70 -22.64
N SER A 218 4.78 0.33 -23.89
CA SER A 218 5.86 0.05 -24.84
C SER A 218 6.52 1.31 -25.42
N GLU A 219 5.82 2.44 -25.49
CA GLU A 219 6.34 3.72 -25.98
C GLU A 219 6.86 4.62 -24.84
N GLY A 220 6.52 4.33 -23.57
CA GLY A 220 6.93 5.09 -22.40
C GLY A 220 8.18 4.53 -21.70
N TRP A 221 8.49 5.11 -20.55
CA TRP A 221 9.37 4.50 -19.56
C TRP A 221 8.54 3.56 -18.70
N HIS A 222 9.02 2.33 -18.51
CA HIS A 222 8.31 1.37 -17.68
C HIS A 222 9.28 0.58 -16.79
N TRP A 223 8.80 0.23 -15.59
CA TRP A 223 9.54 -0.54 -14.59
C TRP A 223 8.97 -1.94 -14.49
N THR A 224 9.77 -2.95 -14.84
CA THR A 224 9.36 -4.36 -14.84
C THR A 224 9.30 -4.96 -13.43
N ASN A 225 9.90 -4.31 -12.43
CA ASN A 225 9.93 -4.75 -11.03
C ASN A 225 9.31 -3.72 -10.08
N ASN A 226 8.14 -3.18 -10.45
CA ASN A 226 7.32 -2.40 -9.54
C ASN A 226 6.34 -3.32 -8.79
N TYR A 227 6.23 -3.14 -7.47
CA TYR A 227 5.43 -4.00 -6.62
C TYR A 227 4.48 -3.21 -5.72
N SER A 228 3.28 -3.76 -5.52
CA SER A 228 2.36 -3.36 -4.47
C SER A 228 2.85 -3.87 -3.09
N PRO A 229 2.79 -3.05 -2.01
CA PRO A 229 3.32 -3.46 -0.70
C PRO A 229 2.54 -4.55 0.04
N ARG A 230 1.43 -5.07 -0.47
CA ARG A 230 0.57 -6.07 0.19
C ARG A 230 0.02 -5.60 1.53
N ASN A 231 -0.68 -4.49 1.52
CA ASN A 231 -1.34 -3.94 2.69
C ASN A 231 -2.68 -4.63 3.01
N SER A 232 -3.08 -4.63 4.28
CA SER A 232 -4.36 -5.22 4.71
C SER A 232 -5.60 -4.42 4.28
N CYS A 233 -5.46 -3.10 4.10
CA CYS A 233 -6.47 -2.20 3.51
C CYS A 233 -6.03 -1.83 2.09
N ALA A 234 -5.96 -2.82 1.21
CA ALA A 234 -5.32 -2.79 -0.11
C ALA A 234 -5.36 -1.41 -0.80
N THR A 235 -6.45 -1.06 -1.50
CA THR A 235 -6.56 0.20 -2.24
C THR A 235 -6.29 1.43 -1.36
N GLY A 236 -6.98 1.55 -0.20
CA GLY A 236 -6.87 2.75 0.65
C GLY A 236 -5.46 2.98 1.20
N ASN A 237 -4.74 1.91 1.57
CA ASN A 237 -3.37 2.03 2.08
C ASN A 237 -2.35 2.25 0.96
N ASN A 238 -2.54 1.66 -0.21
CA ASN A 238 -1.64 1.81 -1.34
C ASN A 238 -1.81 3.19 -2.01
N GLU A 239 -3.04 3.67 -2.15
CA GLU A 239 -3.36 5.03 -2.56
C GLU A 239 -2.72 6.07 -1.61
N PHE A 240 -2.86 5.87 -0.27
CA PHE A 240 -2.22 6.70 0.74
C PHE A 240 -0.69 6.75 0.55
N SER A 241 -0.04 5.58 0.40
CA SER A 241 1.41 5.50 0.22
C SER A 241 1.89 6.20 -1.05
N LEU A 242 1.13 6.08 -2.14
CA LEU A 242 1.40 6.77 -3.40
C LEU A 242 1.27 8.29 -3.26
N MET A 243 0.26 8.78 -2.54
CA MET A 243 0.00 10.21 -2.41
C MET A 243 0.90 10.92 -1.37
N THR A 244 1.53 10.18 -0.45
CA THR A 244 2.33 10.77 0.64
C THR A 244 3.81 10.40 0.61
N GLY A 245 4.20 9.34 -0.10
CA GLY A 245 5.56 8.79 -0.04
C GLY A 245 5.91 8.13 1.31
N LEU A 246 4.89 7.82 2.14
CA LEU A 246 5.00 7.14 3.42
C LEU A 246 4.56 5.68 3.32
N TYR A 247 5.10 4.82 4.18
CA TYR A 247 4.53 3.50 4.38
C TYR A 247 3.23 3.63 5.20
N SER A 248 2.12 3.11 4.67
CA SER A 248 0.88 3.02 5.43
C SER A 248 1.00 2.03 6.61
N ILE A 249 0.12 2.14 7.60
CA ILE A 249 0.12 1.25 8.75
C ILE A 249 -0.46 -0.11 8.34
N TYR A 250 0.34 -1.18 8.45
CA TYR A 250 0.05 -2.50 7.89
C TYR A 250 -1.29 -3.11 8.35
N ASN A 251 -1.61 -3.05 9.64
CA ASN A 251 -2.79 -3.69 10.21
C ASN A 251 -3.98 -2.74 10.43
N THR A 252 -3.98 -1.60 9.76
CA THR A 252 -5.01 -0.55 9.89
C THR A 252 -5.35 0.00 8.51
N CYS A 253 -6.59 0.40 8.28
CA CYS A 253 -6.94 1.23 7.14
C CYS A 253 -6.52 2.67 7.45
N THR A 254 -5.33 3.04 7.01
CA THR A 254 -4.66 4.30 7.37
C THR A 254 -5.49 5.51 6.97
N SER A 255 -6.03 5.52 5.74
CA SER A 255 -6.88 6.60 5.23
C SER A 255 -8.12 6.83 6.11
N ASN A 256 -8.76 5.76 6.56
CA ASN A 256 -9.97 5.88 7.39
C ASN A 256 -9.64 6.33 8.82
N THR A 257 -8.60 5.75 9.40
CA THR A 257 -8.27 5.96 10.81
C THR A 257 -7.65 7.32 11.06
N TYR A 258 -6.84 7.80 10.12
CA TYR A 258 -6.08 9.05 10.22
C TYR A 258 -6.47 10.07 9.14
N LYS A 259 -7.74 10.07 8.75
CA LYS A 259 -8.29 10.95 7.70
C LYS A 259 -8.17 12.45 8.00
N ASP A 260 -8.08 12.80 9.28
CA ASP A 260 -8.00 14.18 9.73
C ASP A 260 -6.56 14.72 9.81
N ASN A 261 -5.55 13.89 9.52
CA ASN A 261 -4.15 14.31 9.44
C ASN A 261 -3.90 15.13 8.17
N THR A 262 -2.96 16.08 8.23
CA THR A 262 -2.53 16.86 7.07
C THR A 262 -1.14 16.46 6.58
N TYR A 263 -0.95 16.58 5.25
CA TYR A 263 0.29 16.15 4.58
C TYR A 263 0.68 17.19 3.51
N PHE A 264 1.36 18.26 3.92
CA PHE A 264 1.74 19.38 3.04
C PHE A 264 2.72 18.97 1.92
N GLU A 265 3.53 17.94 2.15
CA GLU A 265 4.47 17.35 1.16
C GLU A 265 3.84 16.18 0.37
N SER A 266 2.51 16.06 0.36
CA SER A 266 1.81 15.13 -0.52
C SER A 266 2.01 15.48 -1.99
N ILE A 267 1.64 14.58 -2.88
CA ILE A 267 1.68 14.85 -4.32
C ILE A 267 0.89 16.11 -4.69
N PHE A 268 -0.27 16.37 -4.06
CA PHE A 268 -1.06 17.56 -4.31
C PHE A 268 -0.39 18.83 -3.75
N GLY A 269 0.08 18.78 -2.50
CA GLY A 269 0.76 19.89 -1.85
C GLY A 269 1.99 20.36 -2.61
N LEU A 270 2.80 19.42 -3.10
CA LEU A 270 3.97 19.75 -3.92
C LEU A 270 3.60 20.44 -5.23
N PHE A 271 2.61 19.90 -5.94
CA PHE A 271 2.20 20.49 -7.22
C PHE A 271 1.53 21.86 -7.03
N ASN A 272 0.72 22.04 -6.00
CA ASN A 272 0.15 23.37 -5.66
C ASN A 272 1.26 24.39 -5.37
N ASN A 273 2.25 24.03 -4.55
CA ASN A 273 3.39 24.89 -4.25
C ASN A 273 4.23 25.22 -5.49
N ALA A 274 4.20 24.38 -6.50
CA ALA A 274 4.82 24.63 -7.82
C ALA A 274 3.93 25.40 -8.79
N GLY A 275 2.73 25.83 -8.36
CA GLY A 275 1.81 26.64 -9.15
C GLY A 275 0.90 25.85 -10.10
N TYR A 276 0.71 24.57 -9.87
CA TYR A 276 -0.25 23.75 -10.60
C TYR A 276 -1.64 23.85 -9.98
N THR A 277 -2.68 23.70 -10.80
CA THR A 277 -4.04 23.42 -10.32
C THR A 277 -4.18 21.94 -10.10
N THR A 278 -4.52 21.50 -8.88
CA THR A 278 -4.62 20.07 -8.56
C THR A 278 -6.07 19.62 -8.42
N ARG A 279 -6.37 18.44 -8.94
CA ARG A 279 -7.68 17.79 -8.84
C ARG A 279 -7.53 16.31 -8.66
N SER A 280 -8.44 15.73 -7.89
CA SER A 280 -8.53 14.26 -7.75
C SER A 280 -9.95 13.79 -8.09
N PHE A 281 -10.05 12.59 -8.69
CA PHE A 281 -11.26 12.05 -9.26
C PHE A 281 -11.43 10.58 -8.90
N HIS A 282 -12.68 10.18 -8.65
CA HIS A 282 -13.05 8.78 -8.46
C HIS A 282 -14.47 8.51 -8.96
N ASP A 283 -14.70 7.32 -9.50
CA ASP A 283 -15.97 6.88 -10.04
C ASP A 283 -16.86 6.16 -9.00
N TYR A 284 -16.69 6.50 -7.75
CA TYR A 284 -17.56 6.09 -6.65
C TYR A 284 -17.81 7.27 -5.71
N THR A 285 -18.52 7.02 -4.60
CA THR A 285 -18.96 8.06 -3.66
C THR A 285 -17.81 8.57 -2.78
N GLU A 286 -17.88 9.85 -2.40
CA GLU A 286 -16.87 10.57 -1.63
C GLU A 286 -16.56 9.96 -0.25
N TRP A 287 -17.56 9.32 0.38
CA TRP A 287 -17.42 8.77 1.72
C TRP A 287 -16.60 7.45 1.75
N TYR A 288 -16.42 6.79 0.62
CA TYR A 288 -15.65 5.56 0.56
C TYR A 288 -14.15 5.87 0.76
N TYR A 289 -13.54 5.28 1.78
CA TYR A 289 -12.22 5.63 2.33
C TYR A 289 -12.10 7.08 2.82
N TYR A 290 -13.20 7.83 2.96
CA TYR A 290 -13.19 9.27 3.28
C TYR A 290 -12.31 10.09 2.34
N ARG A 291 -12.32 9.75 1.05
CA ARG A 291 -11.46 10.38 0.04
C ARG A 291 -11.63 11.89 -0.04
N ASN A 292 -12.86 12.39 0.03
CA ASN A 292 -13.12 13.82 0.08
C ASN A 292 -12.36 14.54 1.21
N THR A 293 -12.31 13.93 2.39
CA THR A 293 -11.62 14.50 3.55
C THR A 293 -10.11 14.36 3.41
N ILE A 294 -9.60 13.15 3.13
CA ILE A 294 -8.16 12.91 3.13
C ILE A 294 -7.46 13.57 1.95
N HIS A 295 -8.06 13.58 0.75
CA HIS A 295 -7.47 14.29 -0.39
C HIS A 295 -7.44 15.82 -0.16
N SER A 296 -8.47 16.37 0.49
CA SER A 296 -8.46 17.77 0.91
C SER A 296 -7.36 18.05 1.94
N ASN A 297 -7.15 17.16 2.92
CA ASN A 297 -6.08 17.27 3.91
C ASN A 297 -4.68 16.99 3.33
N MET A 298 -4.62 16.41 2.13
CA MET A 298 -3.43 16.28 1.29
C MET A 298 -3.31 17.42 0.27
N TYR A 299 -4.11 18.50 0.44
CA TYR A 299 -4.07 19.71 -0.39
C TYR A 299 -4.56 19.53 -1.84
N SER A 300 -5.33 18.49 -2.18
CA SER A 300 -6.07 18.50 -3.44
C SER A 300 -7.03 19.70 -3.44
N GLU A 301 -6.92 20.59 -4.42
CA GLU A 301 -7.80 21.78 -4.49
C GLU A 301 -9.25 21.38 -4.70
N LYS A 302 -9.49 20.27 -5.37
CA LYS A 302 -10.82 19.73 -5.57
C LYS A 302 -10.81 18.22 -5.72
N TYR A 303 -11.61 17.53 -4.91
CA TYR A 303 -11.99 16.14 -5.11
C TYR A 303 -13.34 16.07 -5.80
N LEU A 304 -13.46 15.24 -6.83
CA LEU A 304 -14.70 15.07 -7.62
C LEU A 304 -15.07 13.58 -7.67
N ASP A 305 -16.28 13.29 -7.24
CA ASP A 305 -16.87 11.96 -7.24
C ASP A 305 -17.95 11.77 -8.32
N ILE A 306 -18.70 10.66 -8.25
CA ILE A 306 -19.75 10.36 -9.21
C ILE A 306 -20.84 11.44 -9.30
N ASP A 307 -21.17 12.08 -8.18
CA ASP A 307 -22.22 13.11 -8.14
C ASP A 307 -21.71 14.41 -8.81
N ASP A 308 -20.49 14.83 -8.52
CA ASP A 308 -19.85 15.97 -9.16
C ASP A 308 -19.67 15.79 -10.67
N LEU A 309 -19.41 14.55 -11.10
CA LEU A 309 -19.22 14.19 -12.51
C LEU A 309 -20.55 13.85 -13.21
N ASN A 310 -21.71 14.04 -12.55
CA ASN A 310 -23.03 13.71 -13.06
C ASN A 310 -23.17 12.25 -13.54
N MET A 311 -22.47 11.33 -12.88
CA MET A 311 -22.55 9.89 -13.12
C MET A 311 -23.53 9.25 -12.12
N SER A 312 -23.94 8.03 -12.40
CA SER A 312 -24.80 7.27 -11.49
C SER A 312 -24.46 5.79 -11.53
N ILE A 313 -24.58 5.12 -10.39
CA ILE A 313 -24.52 3.68 -10.31
C ILE A 313 -25.70 3.13 -11.12
N LYS A 314 -25.39 2.43 -12.20
CA LYS A 314 -26.36 1.81 -13.11
C LYS A 314 -25.89 0.39 -13.38
N GLY A 315 -26.86 -0.48 -13.60
CA GLY A 315 -26.57 -1.82 -14.03
C GLY A 315 -27.43 -2.85 -13.31
N ILE A 316 -27.55 -4.01 -13.93
CA ILE A 316 -28.38 -5.13 -13.43
C ILE A 316 -27.83 -5.65 -12.09
N TYR A 317 -26.54 -5.50 -11.86
CA TYR A 317 -25.84 -6.01 -10.67
C TYR A 317 -25.48 -4.91 -9.66
N GLY A 318 -25.90 -3.65 -9.87
CA GLY A 318 -25.60 -2.52 -8.98
C GLY A 318 -24.13 -2.11 -9.01
N GLU A 319 -23.43 -2.38 -10.11
CA GLU A 319 -22.04 -1.96 -10.27
C GLU A 319 -21.94 -0.44 -10.48
N TRP A 320 -20.82 0.13 -10.10
CA TRP A 320 -20.45 1.54 -10.33
C TRP A 320 -20.35 1.85 -11.84
N PRO A 321 -20.24 3.12 -12.24
CA PRO A 321 -19.99 3.49 -13.63
C PRO A 321 -18.74 2.81 -14.19
N SER A 322 -18.72 2.55 -15.50
CA SER A 322 -17.50 2.02 -16.12
C SER A 322 -16.40 3.07 -16.20
N ASP A 323 -15.14 2.63 -16.21
CA ASP A 323 -14.00 3.52 -16.44
C ASP A 323 -14.13 4.30 -17.76
N GLU A 324 -14.79 3.75 -18.80
CA GLU A 324 -15.08 4.47 -20.05
C GLU A 324 -15.97 5.70 -19.79
N VAL A 325 -17.04 5.54 -19.00
CA VAL A 325 -17.92 6.65 -18.61
C VAL A 325 -17.18 7.62 -17.69
N PHE A 326 -16.40 7.11 -16.74
CA PHE A 326 -15.60 7.90 -15.84
C PHE A 326 -14.60 8.79 -16.59
N PHE A 327 -13.78 8.22 -17.46
CA PHE A 327 -12.78 8.98 -18.22
C PHE A 327 -13.44 10.00 -19.16
N THR A 328 -14.56 9.66 -19.81
CA THR A 328 -15.31 10.63 -20.63
C THR A 328 -15.69 11.86 -19.79
N ASN A 329 -16.29 11.67 -18.61
CA ASN A 329 -16.75 12.80 -17.78
C ASN A 329 -15.57 13.54 -17.12
N VAL A 330 -14.51 12.81 -16.71
CA VAL A 330 -13.28 13.43 -16.16
C VAL A 330 -12.63 14.33 -17.20
N PHE A 331 -12.40 13.84 -18.42
CA PHE A 331 -11.71 14.62 -19.44
C PHE A 331 -12.59 15.74 -20.02
N ASP A 332 -13.91 15.56 -20.07
CA ASP A 332 -14.84 16.66 -20.35
C ASP A 332 -14.74 17.76 -19.29
N ASN A 333 -14.72 17.39 -17.99
CA ASN A 333 -14.57 18.36 -16.92
C ASN A 333 -13.19 19.02 -16.92
N LEU A 334 -12.13 18.23 -17.04
CA LEU A 334 -10.75 18.68 -16.99
C LEU A 334 -10.41 19.61 -18.16
N LEU A 335 -10.76 19.23 -19.40
CA LEU A 335 -10.36 19.95 -20.60
C LEU A 335 -11.25 21.13 -20.97
N ASN A 336 -12.46 21.23 -20.40
CA ASN A 336 -13.36 22.38 -20.55
C ASN A 336 -13.19 23.43 -19.45
N THR A 337 -12.28 23.20 -18.50
CA THR A 337 -11.89 24.20 -17.51
C THR A 337 -10.75 25.04 -18.10
N ASP A 338 -10.88 26.36 -18.06
CA ASP A 338 -9.79 27.26 -18.43
C ASP A 338 -8.76 27.33 -17.30
N TYR A 339 -7.63 26.69 -17.52
CA TYR A 339 -6.49 26.75 -16.61
C TYR A 339 -5.53 27.85 -17.07
N ASN A 340 -5.22 28.77 -16.15
CA ASN A 340 -4.13 29.73 -16.35
C ASN A 340 -2.75 29.13 -16.01
N THR A 341 -2.74 27.94 -15.47
CA THR A 341 -1.57 27.19 -14.96
C THR A 341 -1.65 25.76 -15.48
N PRO A 342 -0.53 25.01 -15.54
CA PRO A 342 -0.60 23.59 -15.79
C PRO A 342 -1.42 22.87 -14.71
N PHE A 343 -2.05 21.77 -15.04
CA PHE A 343 -2.83 20.98 -14.09
C PHE A 343 -2.12 19.68 -13.70
N MET A 344 -2.46 19.20 -12.50
CA MET A 344 -2.17 17.85 -12.04
C MET A 344 -3.49 17.16 -11.68
N ALA A 345 -3.82 16.09 -12.37
CA ALA A 345 -5.02 15.29 -12.17
C ALA A 345 -4.65 13.90 -11.63
N PHE A 346 -5.32 13.47 -10.54
CA PHE A 346 -5.14 12.15 -9.94
C PHE A 346 -6.45 11.37 -10.09
N LEU A 347 -6.42 10.24 -10.77
CA LEU A 347 -7.58 9.41 -11.07
C LEU A 347 -7.43 8.05 -10.42
N THR A 348 -8.44 7.62 -9.65
CA THR A 348 -8.53 6.25 -9.12
C THR A 348 -9.68 5.53 -9.84
N THR A 349 -9.37 4.44 -10.58
CA THR A 349 -10.35 3.65 -11.35
C THR A 349 -11.01 2.58 -10.50
N VAL A 350 -12.08 1.93 -11.00
CA VAL A 350 -12.80 0.89 -10.24
C VAL A 350 -13.31 -0.30 -11.08
N THR A 351 -13.40 -0.20 -12.40
CA THR A 351 -14.06 -1.24 -13.23
C THR A 351 -13.44 -2.62 -13.05
N THR A 352 -12.14 -2.70 -12.89
CA THR A 352 -11.38 -3.94 -12.73
C THR A 352 -11.51 -4.60 -11.36
N HIS A 353 -12.23 -3.97 -10.40
CA HIS A 353 -12.52 -4.55 -9.10
C HIS A 353 -13.34 -5.87 -9.24
N GLN A 354 -13.11 -6.81 -8.31
CA GLN A 354 -13.90 -8.03 -8.24
C GLN A 354 -15.44 -7.73 -8.18
N PRO A 355 -16.34 -8.68 -8.50
CA PRO A 355 -16.11 -10.12 -8.57
C PRO A 355 -15.65 -10.60 -9.96
N TYR A 356 -14.85 -11.69 -9.96
CA TYR A 356 -14.45 -12.38 -11.21
C TYR A 356 -15.06 -13.79 -11.31
N ILE A 357 -15.36 -14.42 -10.15
CA ILE A 357 -15.89 -15.79 -10.09
C ILE A 357 -17.39 -15.80 -10.41
N THR A 358 -18.13 -14.80 -9.94
CA THR A 358 -19.56 -14.63 -10.16
C THR A 358 -19.85 -13.71 -11.35
N LYS A 359 -21.10 -13.65 -11.78
CA LYS A 359 -21.55 -12.75 -12.85
C LYS A 359 -21.39 -11.30 -12.44
N SER A 360 -20.93 -10.49 -13.37
CA SER A 360 -20.82 -9.04 -13.22
C SER A 360 -21.06 -8.35 -14.56
N GLU A 361 -21.52 -7.10 -14.56
CA GLU A 361 -21.88 -6.38 -15.78
C GLU A 361 -20.67 -6.27 -16.72
N TYR A 362 -19.59 -5.70 -16.25
CA TYR A 362 -18.38 -5.52 -17.05
C TYR A 362 -17.54 -6.79 -17.19
N GLY A 363 -17.64 -7.71 -16.23
CA GLY A 363 -16.98 -9.01 -16.31
C GLY A 363 -17.57 -9.92 -17.39
N ASP A 364 -18.89 -9.86 -17.63
CA ASP A 364 -19.53 -10.69 -18.65
C ASP A 364 -19.63 -9.99 -20.02
N LEU A 365 -19.23 -8.71 -20.15
CA LEU A 365 -19.36 -7.92 -21.39
C LEU A 365 -18.54 -8.50 -22.56
N TYR A 366 -17.27 -8.80 -22.35
CA TYR A 366 -16.35 -9.39 -23.34
C TYR A 366 -15.91 -10.81 -22.98
N LYS A 367 -16.52 -11.43 -21.98
CA LYS A 367 -16.12 -12.74 -21.45
C LYS A 367 -16.01 -13.83 -22.52
N GLU A 368 -16.98 -13.93 -23.42
CA GLU A 368 -17.01 -14.97 -24.45
C GLU A 368 -15.86 -14.82 -25.46
N GLU A 369 -15.40 -13.60 -25.70
CA GLU A 369 -14.21 -13.33 -26.52
C GLU A 369 -12.98 -14.02 -25.92
N PHE A 370 -12.73 -13.83 -24.62
CA PHE A 370 -11.56 -14.39 -23.95
C PHE A 370 -11.70 -15.90 -23.67
N MET A 371 -12.91 -16.38 -23.41
CA MET A 371 -13.16 -17.82 -23.34
C MET A 371 -12.86 -18.52 -24.67
N SER A 372 -13.15 -17.89 -25.81
CA SER A 372 -12.82 -18.44 -27.13
C SER A 372 -11.32 -18.54 -27.40
N LYS A 373 -10.49 -17.77 -26.66
CA LYS A 373 -9.03 -17.82 -26.66
C LYS A 373 -8.44 -18.86 -25.70
N GLY A 374 -9.28 -19.57 -24.95
CA GLY A 374 -8.89 -20.68 -24.07
C GLY A 374 -8.78 -20.33 -22.59
N TYR A 375 -9.07 -19.10 -22.19
CA TYR A 375 -9.02 -18.70 -20.78
C TYR A 375 -10.22 -19.23 -19.99
N SER A 376 -10.00 -19.51 -18.71
CA SER A 376 -11.08 -19.88 -17.79
C SER A 376 -12.10 -18.74 -17.60
N ALA A 377 -13.30 -19.06 -17.14
CA ALA A 377 -14.34 -18.05 -16.96
C ALA A 377 -13.97 -16.92 -15.96
N PRO A 378 -13.27 -17.18 -14.83
CA PRO A 378 -12.78 -16.12 -13.96
C PRO A 378 -11.75 -15.18 -14.63
N VAL A 379 -10.78 -15.73 -15.35
CA VAL A 379 -9.77 -14.96 -16.08
C VAL A 379 -10.44 -14.17 -17.22
N SER A 380 -11.37 -14.80 -17.94
CA SER A 380 -12.12 -14.12 -19.01
C SER A 380 -12.94 -12.95 -18.51
N ARG A 381 -13.54 -13.02 -17.29
CA ARG A 381 -14.21 -11.87 -16.68
C ARG A 381 -13.24 -10.77 -16.25
N TYR A 382 -12.11 -11.14 -15.70
CA TYR A 382 -11.06 -10.18 -15.36
C TYR A 382 -10.56 -9.43 -16.61
N PHE A 383 -10.26 -10.17 -17.68
CA PHE A 383 -9.86 -9.58 -18.97
C PHE A 383 -10.95 -8.73 -19.63
N SER A 384 -12.21 -9.13 -19.46
CA SER A 384 -13.34 -8.30 -19.90
C SER A 384 -13.35 -6.94 -19.22
N LYS A 385 -13.13 -6.89 -17.91
CA LYS A 385 -13.03 -5.65 -17.14
C LYS A 385 -11.78 -4.82 -17.51
N LEU A 386 -10.65 -5.47 -17.71
CA LEU A 386 -9.43 -4.83 -18.22
C LEU A 386 -9.62 -4.21 -19.61
N LYS A 387 -10.42 -4.82 -20.47
CA LYS A 387 -10.74 -4.25 -21.78
C LYS A 387 -11.54 -2.96 -21.67
N VAL A 388 -12.43 -2.84 -20.68
CA VAL A 388 -13.15 -1.59 -20.37
C VAL A 388 -12.16 -0.51 -19.90
N LEU A 389 -11.22 -0.86 -19.03
CA LEU A 389 -10.15 0.05 -18.60
C LEU A 389 -9.25 0.46 -19.78
N ASP A 390 -8.87 -0.47 -20.65
CA ASP A 390 -8.06 -0.18 -21.85
C ASP A 390 -8.77 0.81 -22.78
N ASN A 391 -10.07 0.63 -23.02
CA ASN A 391 -10.88 1.57 -23.79
C ASN A 391 -10.89 2.96 -23.13
N ALA A 392 -10.98 3.05 -21.80
CA ALA A 392 -10.92 4.30 -21.05
C ALA A 392 -9.57 5.02 -21.23
N LEU A 393 -8.44 4.29 -21.23
CA LEU A 393 -7.13 4.84 -21.57
C LEU A 393 -7.11 5.40 -22.99
N GLY A 394 -7.76 4.72 -23.94
CA GLY A 394 -7.95 5.20 -25.31
C GLY A 394 -8.74 6.52 -25.37
N ILE A 395 -9.81 6.66 -24.58
CA ILE A 395 -10.59 7.90 -24.43
C ILE A 395 -9.69 9.05 -23.95
N MET A 396 -8.90 8.82 -22.91
CA MET A 396 -7.93 9.81 -22.38
C MET A 396 -6.96 10.28 -23.49
N ILE A 397 -6.27 9.33 -24.14
CA ILE A 397 -5.28 9.64 -25.17
C ILE A 397 -5.91 10.49 -26.27
N ASN A 398 -7.09 10.09 -26.75
CA ASN A 398 -7.80 10.80 -27.80
C ASN A 398 -8.25 12.20 -27.35
N SER A 399 -8.79 12.35 -26.13
CA SER A 399 -9.23 13.64 -25.59
C SER A 399 -8.07 14.62 -25.47
N LEU A 400 -6.92 14.18 -24.96
CA LEU A 400 -5.71 15.01 -24.85
C LEU A 400 -5.16 15.39 -26.25
N LYS A 401 -5.21 14.45 -27.20
CA LYS A 401 -4.78 14.68 -28.58
C LYS A 401 -5.70 15.66 -29.32
N GLU A 402 -7.01 15.50 -29.19
CA GLU A 402 -8.01 16.40 -29.80
C GLU A 402 -7.91 17.82 -29.24
N LYS A 403 -7.61 17.96 -27.95
CA LYS A 403 -7.35 19.27 -27.31
C LYS A 403 -5.98 19.84 -27.72
N GLY A 404 -5.09 19.05 -28.32
CA GLY A 404 -3.75 19.47 -28.74
C GLY A 404 -2.74 19.62 -27.62
N ILE A 405 -2.93 18.92 -26.49
CA ILE A 405 -2.07 19.00 -25.29
C ILE A 405 -1.45 17.66 -24.90
N LEU A 406 -1.56 16.63 -25.72
CA LEU A 406 -0.96 15.32 -25.39
C LEU A 406 0.56 15.44 -25.23
N ASP A 407 1.23 16.19 -26.09
CA ASP A 407 2.69 16.39 -26.03
C ASP A 407 3.09 17.21 -24.77
N ASP A 408 2.18 18.06 -24.28
CA ASP A 408 2.35 18.85 -23.07
C ASP A 408 1.83 18.15 -21.80
N THR A 409 1.57 16.84 -21.87
CA THR A 409 1.03 16.08 -20.74
C THR A 409 1.89 14.85 -20.45
N VAL A 410 2.29 14.68 -19.19
CA VAL A 410 2.93 13.46 -18.66
C VAL A 410 1.84 12.57 -18.10
N ILE A 411 1.77 11.33 -18.57
CA ILE A 411 0.84 10.31 -18.07
C ILE A 411 1.62 9.34 -17.22
N VAL A 412 1.15 9.13 -15.97
CA VAL A 412 1.73 8.19 -15.02
C VAL A 412 0.70 7.12 -14.71
N LEU A 413 1.04 5.86 -14.99
CA LEU A 413 0.18 4.71 -14.68
C LEU A 413 0.83 3.86 -13.61
N THR A 414 0.05 3.50 -12.60
CA THR A 414 0.36 2.40 -11.69
C THR A 414 -0.94 1.74 -11.25
N ALA A 415 -0.86 0.60 -10.55
CA ALA A 415 -2.05 -0.06 -10.03
C ALA A 415 -2.00 -0.12 -8.50
N ASP A 416 -3.17 -0.16 -7.87
CA ASP A 416 -3.26 -0.21 -6.42
C ASP A 416 -2.83 -1.57 -5.84
N HIS A 417 -3.20 -2.68 -6.49
CA HIS A 417 -2.82 -4.05 -6.13
C HIS A 417 -3.13 -5.03 -7.27
N TYR A 418 -2.76 -6.30 -7.07
CA TYR A 418 -3.14 -7.38 -7.99
C TYR A 418 -4.63 -7.81 -7.80
N PRO A 419 -5.23 -8.52 -8.77
CA PRO A 419 -6.61 -8.99 -8.67
C PRO A 419 -6.75 -10.14 -7.64
N TYR A 420 -6.70 -9.82 -6.35
CA TYR A 420 -6.72 -10.80 -5.25
C TYR A 420 -8.04 -11.60 -5.14
N GLY A 421 -9.08 -11.22 -5.89
CA GLY A 421 -10.26 -12.05 -6.11
C GLY A 421 -10.02 -13.27 -7.01
N LEU A 422 -8.88 -13.33 -7.72
CA LEU A 422 -8.39 -14.49 -8.45
C LEU A 422 -7.47 -15.35 -7.58
N LYS A 423 -7.57 -16.67 -7.70
CA LYS A 423 -6.62 -17.61 -7.08
C LYS A 423 -5.31 -17.61 -7.86
N ASP A 424 -4.22 -18.02 -7.22
CA ASP A 424 -2.90 -18.13 -7.83
C ASP A 424 -2.93 -18.95 -9.14
N SER A 425 -3.72 -20.03 -9.19
CA SER A 425 -3.87 -20.84 -10.40
C SER A 425 -4.53 -20.09 -11.58
N TYR A 426 -5.29 -19.05 -11.32
CA TYR A 426 -5.86 -18.18 -12.37
C TYR A 426 -4.87 -17.10 -12.80
N LEU A 427 -4.04 -16.61 -11.88
CA LEU A 427 -2.95 -15.70 -12.21
C LEU A 427 -1.91 -16.42 -13.09
N SER A 428 -1.51 -17.65 -12.70
CA SER A 428 -0.60 -18.49 -13.50
C SER A 428 -1.11 -18.78 -14.91
N GLU A 429 -2.45 -18.77 -15.13
CA GLU A 429 -3.06 -19.02 -16.44
C GLU A 429 -2.68 -17.96 -17.49
N PHE A 430 -2.54 -16.70 -17.10
CA PHE A 430 -2.16 -15.63 -18.03
C PHE A 430 -0.69 -15.18 -17.90
N ILE A 431 -0.06 -15.44 -16.77
CA ILE A 431 1.40 -15.25 -16.58
C ILE A 431 2.19 -16.37 -17.26
N ASN A 432 1.56 -17.52 -17.56
CA ASN A 432 2.12 -18.71 -18.21
C ASN A 432 3.19 -19.47 -17.43
N HIS A 433 3.29 -19.28 -16.13
CA HIS A 433 4.13 -20.09 -15.23
C HIS A 433 3.55 -20.07 -13.82
N ASP A 434 4.05 -20.96 -12.95
CA ASP A 434 3.70 -20.96 -11.54
C ASP A 434 4.29 -19.72 -10.87
N LEU A 435 3.45 -19.04 -10.06
CA LEU A 435 3.85 -17.81 -9.39
C LEU A 435 5.02 -18.03 -8.45
N GLU A 436 6.03 -17.20 -8.57
CA GLU A 436 7.08 -17.08 -7.59
C GLU A 436 6.65 -16.21 -6.38
N ASP A 437 7.50 -16.20 -5.34
CA ASP A 437 7.24 -15.42 -4.14
C ASP A 437 6.99 -13.94 -4.46
N TYR A 438 5.83 -13.42 -4.03
CA TYR A 438 5.36 -12.05 -4.29
C TYR A 438 5.22 -11.62 -5.76
N GLU A 439 5.34 -12.52 -6.71
CA GLU A 439 5.16 -12.16 -8.12
C GLU A 439 3.73 -11.68 -8.42
N SER A 440 2.74 -12.21 -7.70
CA SER A 440 1.36 -11.69 -7.79
C SER A 440 1.26 -10.20 -7.50
N GLU A 441 2.16 -9.64 -6.68
CA GLU A 441 2.18 -8.22 -6.30
C GLU A 441 2.86 -7.31 -7.33
N ARG A 442 3.36 -7.84 -8.44
CA ARG A 442 3.89 -7.03 -9.53
C ARG A 442 2.77 -6.27 -10.19
N THR A 443 2.90 -4.94 -10.16
CA THR A 443 1.95 -4.00 -10.76
C THR A 443 2.67 -3.14 -11.79
N PRO A 444 2.00 -2.72 -12.88
CA PRO A 444 2.64 -1.86 -13.86
C PRO A 444 3.02 -0.52 -13.24
N PHE A 445 4.16 0.03 -13.65
CA PHE A 445 4.52 1.42 -13.43
C PHE A 445 5.08 2.00 -14.73
N VAL A 446 4.41 3.04 -15.24
CA VAL A 446 4.70 3.65 -16.53
C VAL A 446 4.73 5.17 -16.39
N ILE A 447 5.70 5.81 -17.03
CA ILE A 447 5.71 7.26 -17.28
C ILE A 447 5.74 7.46 -18.78
N TYR A 448 4.69 8.06 -19.32
CA TYR A 448 4.53 8.27 -20.75
C TYR A 448 4.42 9.76 -21.09
N ASN A 449 5.12 10.15 -22.12
CA ASN A 449 4.92 11.38 -22.87
C ASN A 449 5.40 11.12 -24.30
N PRO A 450 4.74 11.61 -25.37
CA PRO A 450 5.11 11.31 -26.75
C PRO A 450 6.55 11.68 -27.15
N GLU A 451 7.20 12.58 -26.39
CA GLU A 451 8.59 13.01 -26.63
C GLU A 451 9.63 12.07 -26.00
N LEU A 452 9.18 11.05 -25.25
CA LEU A 452 10.09 10.08 -24.64
C LEU A 452 10.57 9.05 -25.65
N GLU A 453 11.84 8.69 -25.55
CA GLU A 453 12.32 7.41 -26.08
C GLU A 453 11.95 6.30 -25.09
N SER A 454 11.33 5.24 -25.61
CA SER A 454 10.95 4.07 -24.80
C SER A 454 12.16 3.52 -24.05
N THR A 455 12.00 3.28 -22.77
CA THR A 455 13.05 2.73 -21.92
C THR A 455 12.45 1.75 -20.91
N GLU A 456 13.04 0.56 -20.85
CA GLU A 456 12.74 -0.44 -19.84
C GLU A 456 13.71 -0.28 -18.67
N TYR A 457 13.19 -0.20 -17.46
CA TYR A 457 13.92 -0.15 -16.21
C TYR A 457 13.66 -1.43 -15.42
N THR A 458 14.72 -2.02 -14.87
CA THR A 458 14.65 -3.30 -14.13
C THR A 458 14.82 -3.14 -12.62
N GLU A 459 14.96 -1.91 -12.14
CA GLU A 459 15.08 -1.60 -10.71
C GLU A 459 13.80 -1.97 -9.96
N TYR A 460 13.99 -2.53 -8.76
CA TYR A 460 12.91 -2.88 -7.84
C TYR A 460 12.37 -1.63 -7.16
N THR A 461 11.08 -1.34 -7.32
CA THR A 461 10.46 -0.12 -6.80
C THR A 461 9.03 -0.36 -6.31
N SER A 462 8.47 0.66 -5.65
CA SER A 462 7.08 0.71 -5.19
C SER A 462 6.61 2.17 -5.03
N TYR A 463 5.36 2.35 -4.60
CA TYR A 463 4.65 3.64 -4.54
C TYR A 463 5.38 4.78 -3.83
N ILE A 464 6.12 4.49 -2.76
CA ILE A 464 6.82 5.52 -1.97
C ILE A 464 7.87 6.29 -2.76
N ASN A 465 8.33 5.72 -3.88
CA ASN A 465 9.35 6.32 -4.74
C ASN A 465 8.75 7.23 -5.83
N ILE A 466 7.43 7.16 -6.07
CA ILE A 466 6.79 7.85 -7.19
C ILE A 466 6.84 9.37 -7.00
N ILE A 467 6.52 9.88 -5.80
CA ILE A 467 6.54 11.34 -5.56
C ILE A 467 7.95 11.92 -5.74
N PRO A 468 9.02 11.42 -5.09
CA PRO A 468 10.36 11.95 -5.28
C PRO A 468 10.80 11.93 -6.75
N THR A 469 10.45 10.87 -7.48
CA THR A 469 10.76 10.73 -8.91
C THR A 469 10.02 11.77 -9.75
N LEU A 470 8.71 11.91 -9.55
CA LEU A 470 7.91 12.89 -10.29
C LEU A 470 8.33 14.32 -9.95
N ALA A 471 8.56 14.64 -8.68
CA ALA A 471 9.00 15.96 -8.26
C ALA A 471 10.33 16.33 -8.94
N ASN A 472 11.28 15.38 -9.02
CA ASN A 472 12.53 15.59 -9.74
C ASN A 472 12.31 15.78 -11.25
N LEU A 473 11.53 14.92 -11.90
CA LEU A 473 11.23 15.00 -13.33
C LEU A 473 10.51 16.30 -13.71
N MET A 474 9.59 16.75 -12.86
CA MET A 474 8.85 17.99 -13.06
C MET A 474 9.64 19.25 -12.66
N GLY A 475 10.84 19.09 -12.08
CA GLY A 475 11.65 20.20 -11.58
C GLY A 475 10.99 20.95 -10.42
N ILE A 476 10.17 20.27 -9.62
CA ILE A 476 9.50 20.79 -8.45
C ILE A 476 10.50 20.80 -7.28
N LYS A 477 10.53 21.90 -6.54
CA LYS A 477 11.32 21.99 -5.31
C LYS A 477 10.65 21.17 -4.21
N TYR A 478 11.38 20.23 -3.61
CA TYR A 478 10.93 19.41 -2.49
C TYR A 478 12.11 19.09 -1.56
N ASP A 479 11.82 18.71 -0.32
CA ASP A 479 12.83 18.22 0.62
C ASP A 479 12.85 16.67 0.61
N PRO A 480 13.86 16.02 -0.01
CA PRO A 480 13.91 14.57 -0.12
C PRO A 480 13.87 13.84 1.22
N ARG A 481 14.31 14.49 2.30
CA ARG A 481 14.36 13.91 3.64
C ARG A 481 12.98 13.53 4.19
N LEU A 482 11.89 14.17 3.70
CA LEU A 482 10.52 13.99 4.19
C LEU A 482 9.83 12.74 3.65
N TYR A 483 10.50 11.97 2.78
CA TYR A 483 9.95 10.76 2.16
C TYR A 483 10.64 9.50 2.66
N MET A 484 9.89 8.40 2.73
CA MET A 484 10.46 7.08 3.02
C MET A 484 11.10 6.44 1.78
N GLY A 485 10.71 6.90 0.59
CA GLY A 485 11.28 6.54 -0.71
C GLY A 485 12.26 7.58 -1.23
N THR A 486 12.83 7.30 -2.38
CA THR A 486 13.81 8.15 -3.07
C THR A 486 13.50 8.23 -4.56
N ASP A 487 14.08 9.20 -5.27
CA ASP A 487 14.03 9.27 -6.73
C ASP A 487 14.68 8.02 -7.35
N ILE A 488 13.90 7.23 -8.08
CA ILE A 488 14.37 5.98 -8.71
C ILE A 488 15.36 6.21 -9.86
N LEU A 489 15.47 7.43 -10.36
CA LEU A 489 16.41 7.83 -11.40
C LEU A 489 17.70 8.42 -10.80
N SER A 490 17.83 8.44 -9.47
CA SER A 490 19.06 8.86 -8.80
C SER A 490 20.16 7.82 -8.95
N GLU A 491 21.41 8.26 -9.13
CA GLU A 491 22.60 7.39 -9.14
C GLU A 491 22.79 6.63 -7.82
N THR A 492 22.23 7.14 -6.72
CA THR A 492 22.31 6.52 -5.38
C THR A 492 21.07 5.66 -5.06
N TYR A 493 20.16 5.45 -6.03
CA TYR A 493 18.96 4.66 -5.79
C TYR A 493 19.30 3.23 -5.37
N ASN A 494 18.78 2.81 -4.23
CA ASN A 494 18.92 1.44 -3.76
C ASN A 494 17.74 0.59 -4.27
N SER A 495 17.99 -0.15 -5.35
CA SER A 495 17.00 -1.02 -6.00
C SER A 495 16.49 -2.11 -5.04
N ARG A 496 15.41 -1.80 -4.32
CA ARG A 496 14.76 -2.72 -3.38
C ARG A 496 13.30 -2.33 -3.16
N VAL A 497 12.43 -3.33 -3.21
CA VAL A 497 11.05 -3.19 -2.73
C VAL A 497 10.93 -3.70 -1.30
N VAL A 498 10.15 -2.97 -0.49
CA VAL A 498 9.79 -3.34 0.88
C VAL A 498 8.30 -3.56 0.97
N PHE A 499 7.91 -4.73 1.48
CA PHE A 499 6.51 -5.08 1.71
C PHE A 499 6.05 -4.66 3.12
N ALA A 500 4.77 -4.52 3.29
CA ALA A 500 4.18 -4.00 4.53
C ALA A 500 4.50 -4.82 5.79
N ASP A 501 4.81 -6.11 5.64
CA ASP A 501 5.19 -7.00 6.74
C ASP A 501 6.70 -6.96 7.07
N GLY A 502 7.48 -6.16 6.35
CA GLY A 502 8.94 -6.07 6.49
C GLY A 502 9.72 -7.04 5.61
N SER A 503 9.02 -7.85 4.79
CA SER A 503 9.70 -8.61 3.72
C SER A 503 10.27 -7.65 2.69
N TRP A 504 11.32 -8.07 1.99
CA TRP A 504 11.93 -7.27 0.93
C TRP A 504 12.44 -8.12 -0.23
N LYS A 505 12.55 -7.52 -1.39
CA LYS A 505 13.04 -8.16 -2.61
C LYS A 505 13.91 -7.20 -3.41
N ASN A 506 14.96 -7.73 -4.01
CA ASN A 506 15.81 -7.08 -5.00
C ASN A 506 16.33 -8.10 -6.02
N GLU A 507 17.29 -7.72 -6.86
CA GLU A 507 17.90 -8.56 -7.88
C GLU A 507 18.68 -9.77 -7.31
N ILE A 508 19.19 -9.67 -6.08
CA ILE A 508 20.01 -10.71 -5.43
C ILE A 508 19.15 -11.71 -4.68
N ALA A 509 18.18 -11.21 -3.89
CA ALA A 509 17.47 -12.06 -2.94
C ALA A 509 16.05 -11.57 -2.63
N TYR A 510 15.25 -12.50 -2.12
CA TYR A 510 13.98 -12.28 -1.45
C TYR A 510 14.07 -12.71 0.01
N TYR A 511 13.83 -11.78 0.92
CA TYR A 511 13.67 -12.06 2.35
C TYR A 511 12.20 -12.11 2.75
N ASN A 512 11.79 -13.19 3.39
CA ASN A 512 10.44 -13.39 3.91
C ASN A 512 10.41 -13.14 5.43
N ALA A 513 9.87 -12.00 5.84
CA ALA A 513 9.81 -11.63 7.25
C ALA A 513 8.90 -12.55 8.07
N SER A 514 7.86 -13.15 7.46
CA SER A 514 6.90 -13.99 8.18
C SER A 514 7.51 -15.25 8.80
N ASN A 515 8.54 -15.81 8.16
CA ASN A 515 9.25 -17.01 8.61
C ASN A 515 10.77 -16.80 8.74
N SER A 516 11.24 -15.59 8.56
CA SER A 516 12.65 -15.18 8.64
C SER A 516 13.56 -16.02 7.74
N SER A 517 13.11 -16.31 6.51
CA SER A 517 13.88 -17.04 5.50
C SER A 517 14.35 -16.13 4.38
N ILE A 518 15.47 -16.50 3.73
CA ILE A 518 15.99 -15.82 2.55
C ILE A 518 16.13 -16.80 1.39
N LYS A 519 15.75 -16.36 0.19
CA LYS A 519 15.91 -17.09 -1.08
C LYS A 519 16.78 -16.24 -1.99
N TYR A 520 17.86 -16.80 -2.49
CA TYR A 520 18.77 -16.13 -3.42
C TYR A 520 18.41 -16.46 -4.86
N TYR A 521 18.56 -15.48 -5.75
CA TYR A 521 18.35 -15.60 -7.20
C TYR A 521 19.66 -15.67 -7.98
N THR A 522 20.76 -15.30 -7.34
CA THR A 522 22.11 -15.24 -7.92
C THR A 522 23.08 -16.06 -7.06
N ASN A 523 24.35 -16.15 -7.50
CA ASN A 523 25.42 -16.73 -6.71
C ASN A 523 26.01 -15.75 -5.68
N GLU A 524 25.57 -14.51 -5.67
CA GLU A 524 25.89 -13.51 -4.66
C GLU A 524 25.00 -13.75 -3.44
N GLU A 525 25.58 -13.76 -2.26
CA GLU A 525 24.87 -14.00 -1.02
C GLU A 525 25.24 -12.91 -0.01
N TYR A 526 24.23 -12.43 0.72
CA TYR A 526 24.43 -11.54 1.86
C TYR A 526 24.94 -12.32 3.07
N THR A 527 25.82 -11.71 3.84
CA THR A 527 26.19 -12.19 5.17
C THR A 527 25.01 -12.04 6.14
N VAL A 528 25.09 -12.69 7.29
CA VAL A 528 24.06 -12.56 8.33
C VAL A 528 23.95 -11.13 8.82
N GLU A 529 25.08 -10.46 8.99
CA GLU A 529 25.22 -9.09 9.45
C GLU A 529 24.58 -8.10 8.46
N GLU A 530 24.81 -8.29 7.16
CA GLU A 530 24.19 -7.45 6.12
C GLU A 530 22.66 -7.62 6.10
N ILE A 531 22.15 -8.86 6.24
CA ILE A 531 20.69 -9.09 6.32
C ILE A 531 20.10 -8.41 7.56
N GLN A 532 20.78 -8.51 8.70
CA GLN A 532 20.34 -7.87 9.93
C GLN A 532 20.31 -6.34 9.77
N GLU A 533 21.34 -5.74 9.20
CA GLU A 533 21.41 -4.31 8.94
C GLU A 533 20.27 -3.85 7.99
N ILE A 534 20.03 -4.59 6.91
CA ILE A 534 18.93 -4.32 5.99
C ILE A 534 17.58 -4.36 6.74
N ASN A 535 17.36 -5.42 7.52
CA ASN A 535 16.13 -5.62 8.27
C ASN A 535 15.92 -4.54 9.33
N GLU A 536 16.96 -4.11 10.03
CA GLU A 536 16.89 -3.02 11.02
C GLU A 536 16.51 -1.70 10.35
N LYS A 537 17.14 -1.34 9.24
CA LYS A 537 16.81 -0.13 8.47
C LYS A 537 15.37 -0.14 7.97
N ILE A 538 14.89 -1.29 7.47
CA ILE A 538 13.50 -1.44 7.01
C ILE A 538 12.52 -1.28 8.17
N ASN A 539 12.75 -1.97 9.29
CA ASN A 539 11.89 -1.86 10.46
C ASN A 539 11.86 -0.43 11.03
N MET A 540 13.00 0.23 11.05
CA MET A 540 13.09 1.62 11.45
C MET A 540 12.22 2.50 10.56
N LYS A 541 12.34 2.41 9.23
CA LYS A 541 11.52 3.18 8.28
C LYS A 541 10.02 2.91 8.47
N LEU A 542 9.60 1.64 8.56
CA LEU A 542 8.20 1.26 8.77
C LEU A 542 7.64 1.80 10.09
N SER A 543 8.44 1.70 11.16
CA SER A 543 8.05 2.17 12.50
C SER A 543 7.97 3.70 12.58
N LEU A 544 8.91 4.41 11.97
CA LEU A 544 8.93 5.88 11.93
C LEU A 544 7.82 6.44 11.06
N SER A 545 7.53 5.80 9.91
CA SER A 545 6.35 6.14 9.11
C SER A 545 5.06 5.98 9.92
N THR A 546 4.92 4.86 10.64
CA THR A 546 3.79 4.63 11.55
C THR A 546 3.70 5.71 12.63
N SER A 547 4.82 6.11 13.23
CA SER A 547 4.86 7.16 14.25
C SER A 547 4.46 8.52 13.66
N ALA A 548 4.99 8.88 12.51
CA ALA A 548 4.67 10.14 11.85
C ALA A 548 3.17 10.26 11.53
N ILE A 549 2.53 9.16 11.12
CA ILE A 549 1.09 9.09 10.90
C ILE A 549 0.32 9.23 12.22
N LYS A 550 0.67 8.45 13.25
CA LYS A 550 -0.03 8.43 14.54
C LYS A 550 0.01 9.77 15.28
N THR A 551 1.11 10.51 15.17
CA THR A 551 1.31 11.79 15.86
C THR A 551 0.92 13.00 15.00
N ASN A 552 0.40 12.78 13.79
CA ASN A 552 0.14 13.86 12.80
C ASN A 552 1.38 14.78 12.62
N TYR A 553 2.56 14.15 12.50
CA TYR A 553 3.85 14.83 12.46
C TYR A 553 3.95 15.91 11.38
N PHE A 554 3.38 15.68 10.20
CA PHE A 554 3.47 16.64 9.10
C PHE A 554 2.70 17.92 9.38
N SER A 555 1.58 17.86 10.12
CA SER A 555 0.90 19.06 10.60
C SER A 555 1.75 19.86 11.60
N TYR A 556 2.42 19.15 12.53
CA TYR A 556 3.36 19.79 13.46
C TYR A 556 4.51 20.46 12.69
N LEU A 557 5.14 19.75 11.76
CA LEU A 557 6.28 20.25 10.99
C LEU A 557 5.90 21.47 10.13
N GLU A 558 4.76 21.43 9.47
CA GLU A 558 4.23 22.54 8.67
C GLU A 558 4.08 23.83 9.53
N ASN A 559 3.51 23.68 10.73
CA ASN A 559 3.39 24.81 11.66
C ASN A 559 4.77 25.37 12.03
N LYS A 560 5.76 24.53 12.30
CA LYS A 560 7.13 24.96 12.61
C LYS A 560 7.82 25.66 11.43
N ILE A 561 7.60 25.18 10.21
CA ILE A 561 8.10 25.83 8.99
C ILE A 561 7.47 27.22 8.83
N ASN A 562 6.16 27.32 9.05
CA ASN A 562 5.45 28.60 8.97
C ASN A 562 5.91 29.60 10.06
N GLU A 563 6.12 29.14 11.29
CA GLU A 563 6.70 29.95 12.38
C GLU A 563 8.09 30.48 12.00
N TYR A 564 8.96 29.62 11.48
CA TYR A 564 10.31 29.99 11.04
C TYR A 564 10.29 31.05 9.94
N ASN A 565 9.50 30.83 8.88
CA ASN A 565 9.40 31.76 7.76
C ASN A 565 8.86 33.14 8.17
N ASN A 566 7.92 33.19 9.13
CA ASN A 566 7.40 34.45 9.64
C ASN A 566 8.44 35.21 10.47
N THR A 567 9.33 34.49 11.17
CA THR A 567 10.37 35.11 11.99
C THR A 567 11.50 35.71 11.14
N GLU A 568 11.79 35.12 9.97
CA GLU A 568 12.79 35.67 9.03
C GLU A 568 12.29 36.92 8.26
N LEU A 569 10.97 37.15 8.24
CA LEU A 569 10.35 38.30 7.55
C LEU A 569 10.22 39.54 8.46
N GLU A 570 10.42 39.41 9.78
CA GLU A 570 10.46 40.50 10.75
C GLU A 570 11.91 40.97 11.00
#